data_315080ff6ac0b5ad06e81b55bade543e
#
_entry.id   315080ff6ac0b5ad06e81b55bade543e
#
_cell.length_a   1.000
_cell.length_b   1.000
_cell.length_c   1.000
_cell.angle_alpha   90.00
_cell.angle_beta   90.00
_cell.angle_gamma   90.00
#
_symmetry.space_group_name_H-M   'P 1'
#
loop_
_entity.id
_entity.type
_entity.pdbx_description
1 polymer ?
#
loop_
_entity_poly.entity_id
_entity_poly.type
_entity_poly.pdbx_seq_one_letter_code
_entity_poly.pdbx_strand_id
1 'polypeptide(L)'
;MKIDYQNILKKNMINVLKDVLKNIEENGLKEGHHLYITFLTNNPKALLPRWLKEKYPNEMTIVIQYEYYHLIVNEDNFSIGLSFNDVKADLVINYESIISFADPFANFGLKLINKEPLNKTIKKNTKKKTKTKKTNNVIDFKTYKKIN
;
A
#
# COMPACT_ATOMS: atom_id res chain seq x y z
N MET A 1 10.55 28.04 13.23
CA MET A 1 10.14 27.14 12.23
C MET A 1 10.29 25.68 12.61
N LYS A 2 9.31 24.88 12.31
CA LYS A 2 9.33 23.51 12.66
C LYS A 2 9.55 22.60 11.51
N ILE A 3 10.31 21.55 11.69
CA ILE A 3 10.55 20.58 10.65
C ILE A 3 9.51 19.48 10.76
N ASP A 4 8.76 19.26 9.70
CA ASP A 4 7.73 18.23 9.70
C ASP A 4 8.33 16.94 9.16
N TYR A 5 8.96 16.21 10.03
CA TYR A 5 9.62 14.97 9.63
C TYR A 5 8.65 13.93 9.07
N GLN A 6 7.47 13.85 9.62
CA GLN A 6 6.50 12.88 9.16
C GLN A 6 6.13 13.13 7.69
N ASN A 7 5.92 14.38 7.34
CA ASN A 7 5.56 14.72 5.99
C ASN A 7 6.71 14.45 5.03
N ILE A 8 7.91 14.79 5.46
CA ILE A 8 9.09 14.56 4.62
C ILE A 8 9.27 13.07 4.39
N LEU A 9 9.13 12.27 5.43
CA LEU A 9 9.29 10.84 5.31
C LEU A 9 8.21 10.24 4.40
N LYS A 10 6.97 10.65 4.58
CA LYS A 10 5.90 10.13 3.77
C LYS A 10 6.11 10.45 2.29
N LYS A 11 6.52 11.67 2.01
CA LYS A 11 6.75 12.08 0.65
C LYS A 11 7.82 11.21 0.00
N ASN A 12 8.87 10.90 0.72
CA ASN A 12 9.93 10.08 0.16
C ASN A 12 9.55 8.61 0.05
N MET A 13 8.70 8.12 0.94
CA MET A 13 8.22 6.77 0.81
C MET A 13 7.31 6.64 -0.42
N ILE A 14 6.54 7.68 -0.71
CA ILE A 14 5.72 7.67 -1.90
C ILE A 14 6.61 7.67 -3.13
N ASN A 15 7.73 8.41 -3.09
CA ASN A 15 8.64 8.41 -4.21
C ASN A 15 9.26 7.03 -4.44
N VAL A 16 9.52 6.30 -3.36
CA VAL A 16 10.03 4.95 -3.49
C VAL A 16 9.01 4.09 -4.23
N LEU A 17 7.74 4.19 -3.84
CA LEU A 17 6.71 3.41 -4.49
C LEU A 17 6.55 3.80 -5.96
N LYS A 18 6.62 5.10 -6.24
CA LYS A 18 6.50 5.55 -7.63
C LYS A 18 7.63 4.98 -8.46
N ASP A 19 8.83 4.96 -7.94
CA ASP A 19 9.96 4.43 -8.67
C ASP A 19 9.80 2.94 -8.93
N VAL A 20 9.29 2.21 -7.94
CA VAL A 20 9.05 0.80 -8.11
C VAL A 20 7.99 0.56 -9.18
N LEU A 21 6.89 1.32 -9.11
CA LEU A 21 5.82 1.16 -10.09
C LEU A 21 6.26 1.56 -11.49
N LYS A 22 7.09 2.58 -11.60
CA LYS A 22 7.59 2.99 -12.90
C LYS A 22 8.49 1.91 -13.49
N ASN A 23 9.26 1.26 -12.65
CA ASN A 23 10.13 0.20 -13.11
C ASN A 23 9.27 -0.96 -13.63
N ILE A 24 8.17 -1.27 -12.94
CA ILE A 24 7.28 -2.33 -13.38
C ILE A 24 6.58 -1.92 -14.68
N GLU A 25 6.21 -0.65 -14.79
CA GLU A 25 5.55 -0.17 -15.98
C GLU A 25 6.44 -0.32 -17.19
N GLU A 26 7.71 -0.03 -17.05
CA GLU A 26 8.64 -0.11 -18.14
C GLU A 26 9.19 -1.51 -18.44
N ASN A 27 9.45 -2.26 -17.42
CA ASN A 27 10.13 -3.54 -17.58
C ASN A 27 9.32 -4.78 -17.22
N GLY A 28 8.14 -4.56 -16.66
CA GLY A 28 7.33 -5.69 -16.21
C GLY A 28 7.79 -6.15 -14.83
N LEU A 29 7.01 -7.00 -14.24
CA LEU A 29 7.31 -7.53 -12.91
C LEU A 29 8.08 -8.82 -13.08
N LYS A 30 9.23 -8.89 -12.41
CA LYS A 30 10.05 -10.08 -12.53
C LYS A 30 9.41 -11.27 -11.86
N GLU A 31 9.74 -12.43 -12.38
CA GLU A 31 9.19 -13.66 -11.88
C GLU A 31 9.43 -13.82 -10.39
N GLY A 32 8.43 -14.27 -9.68
CA GLY A 32 8.53 -14.46 -8.24
C GLY A 32 8.13 -13.27 -7.41
N HIS A 33 8.14 -12.09 -7.99
CA HIS A 33 7.77 -10.90 -7.24
C HIS A 33 6.27 -10.72 -7.17
N HIS A 34 5.81 -10.25 -6.01
CA HIS A 34 4.41 -9.92 -5.78
C HIS A 34 4.41 -8.58 -5.08
N LEU A 35 3.70 -7.62 -5.61
CA LEU A 35 3.63 -6.34 -4.94
C LEU A 35 2.26 -6.18 -4.31
N TYR A 36 2.23 -6.12 -2.99
CA TYR A 36 0.98 -5.92 -2.25
C TYR A 36 0.84 -4.45 -1.93
N ILE A 37 -0.30 -3.87 -2.27
CA ILE A 37 -0.55 -2.47 -1.98
C ILE A 37 -1.88 -2.37 -1.26
N THR A 38 -1.86 -1.78 -0.06
CA THR A 38 -3.07 -1.58 0.73
C THR A 38 -3.40 -0.11 0.69
N PHE A 39 -4.62 0.22 0.39
CA PHE A 39 -5.02 1.61 0.27
C PHE A 39 -6.42 1.84 0.80
N LEU A 40 -6.72 3.11 1.10
CA LEU A 40 -8.01 3.50 1.62
C LEU A 40 -9.01 3.68 0.49
N THR A 41 -9.98 2.79 0.43
CA THR A 41 -10.99 2.86 -0.62
C THR A 41 -11.97 3.99 -0.39
N ASN A 42 -12.05 4.48 0.85
CA ASN A 42 -12.95 5.58 1.14
C ASN A 42 -12.33 6.94 0.81
N ASN A 43 -11.12 6.98 0.30
CA ASN A 43 -10.53 8.23 -0.12
C ASN A 43 -11.23 8.65 -1.40
N PRO A 44 -11.74 9.88 -1.48
CA PRO A 44 -12.50 10.31 -2.66
C PRO A 44 -11.72 10.31 -3.97
N LYS A 45 -10.40 10.32 -3.90
CA LYS A 45 -9.60 10.28 -5.12
C LYS A 45 -9.22 8.88 -5.54
N ALA A 46 -9.57 7.88 -4.75
CA ALA A 46 -9.35 6.50 -5.12
C ALA A 46 -10.58 6.05 -5.89
N LEU A 47 -10.39 5.72 -7.17
CA LEU A 47 -11.51 5.36 -8.03
C LEU A 47 -11.53 3.87 -8.32
N LEU A 48 -12.65 3.25 -8.04
CA LEU A 48 -12.82 1.83 -8.31
C LEU A 48 -14.30 1.56 -8.56
N PRO A 49 -14.63 0.43 -9.18
CA PRO A 49 -16.02 0.13 -9.48
C PRO A 49 -16.85 0.06 -8.20
N ARG A 50 -18.11 0.45 -8.31
CA ARG A 50 -18.98 0.46 -7.16
C ARG A 50 -19.05 -0.89 -6.45
N TRP A 51 -19.16 -1.98 -7.20
CA TRP A 51 -19.27 -3.29 -6.57
C TRP A 51 -18.04 -3.62 -5.73
N LEU A 52 -16.88 -3.13 -6.13
CA LEU A 52 -15.67 -3.39 -5.40
C LEU A 52 -15.63 -2.50 -4.15
N LYS A 53 -16.09 -1.27 -4.29
CA LYS A 53 -16.10 -0.36 -3.17
C LYS A 53 -17.09 -0.82 -2.11
N GLU A 54 -18.19 -1.41 -2.53
CA GLU A 54 -19.15 -1.92 -1.58
C GLU A 54 -18.59 -3.11 -0.80
N LYS A 55 -17.76 -3.89 -1.45
CA LYS A 55 -17.18 -5.02 -0.80
C LYS A 55 -16.06 -4.59 0.14
N TYR A 56 -15.34 -3.55 -0.20
CA TYR A 56 -14.25 -3.03 0.62
C TYR A 56 -14.48 -1.55 0.87
N PRO A 57 -15.39 -1.22 1.76
CA PRO A 57 -15.75 0.19 1.98
C PRO A 57 -14.69 1.07 2.63
N ASN A 58 -13.77 0.50 3.34
CA ASN A 58 -12.75 1.30 4.02
C ASN A 58 -11.36 1.16 3.45
N GLU A 59 -10.95 -0.04 3.19
CA GLU A 59 -9.62 -0.26 2.63
C GLU A 59 -9.56 -1.61 1.94
N MET A 60 -8.62 -1.80 1.06
CA MET A 60 -8.41 -3.09 0.44
C MET A 60 -6.96 -3.25 0.06
N THR A 61 -6.54 -4.49 -0.14
CA THR A 61 -5.19 -4.78 -0.57
C THR A 61 -5.26 -5.39 -1.95
N ILE A 62 -4.48 -4.86 -2.87
CA ILE A 62 -4.38 -5.45 -4.20
C ILE A 62 -3.02 -6.11 -4.32
N VAL A 63 -2.94 -7.09 -5.21
CA VAL A 63 -1.70 -7.81 -5.45
C VAL A 63 -1.37 -7.68 -6.92
N ILE A 64 -0.21 -7.13 -7.22
CA ILE A 64 0.24 -7.05 -8.60
C ILE A 64 1.15 -8.24 -8.81
N GLN A 65 0.73 -9.14 -9.69
CA GLN A 65 1.48 -10.34 -9.97
C GLN A 65 1.54 -10.59 -11.46
N TYR A 66 1.04 -11.73 -11.89
CA TYR A 66 1.06 -12.04 -13.29
C TYR A 66 0.00 -11.32 -14.09
N GLU A 67 -1.19 -11.27 -13.58
CA GLU A 67 -2.29 -10.72 -14.33
C GLU A 67 -2.64 -9.32 -13.93
N TYR A 68 -2.05 -8.36 -14.59
CA TYR A 68 -2.43 -6.97 -14.42
C TYR A 68 -2.34 -6.34 -15.80
N TYR A 69 -3.13 -5.29 -16.02
CA TYR A 69 -3.14 -4.64 -17.31
C TYR A 69 -3.04 -3.15 -17.19
N HIS A 70 -2.48 -2.52 -18.22
CA HIS A 70 -2.48 -1.07 -18.32
C HIS A 70 -2.02 -0.34 -17.05
N LEU A 71 -0.87 -0.72 -16.56
CA LEU A 71 -0.30 0.01 -15.43
C LEU A 71 0.24 1.32 -15.96
N ILE A 72 -0.31 2.43 -15.46
CA ILE A 72 0.14 3.77 -15.88
C ILE A 72 0.45 4.55 -14.62
N VAL A 73 1.68 5.01 -14.51
CA VAL A 73 2.13 5.72 -13.32
C VAL A 73 2.12 7.21 -13.59
N ASN A 74 1.31 7.94 -12.85
CA ASN A 74 1.20 9.37 -13.00
C ASN A 74 1.81 10.11 -11.82
N GLU A 75 1.75 11.41 -11.85
CA GLU A 75 2.32 12.24 -10.80
C GLU A 75 1.65 12.00 -9.43
N ASP A 76 0.34 12.01 -9.39
CA ASP A 76 -0.38 11.89 -8.13
C ASP A 76 -1.08 10.56 -7.90
N ASN A 77 -1.08 9.70 -8.89
CA ASN A 77 -1.77 8.43 -8.78
C ASN A 77 -1.22 7.45 -9.79
N PHE A 78 -1.69 6.21 -9.72
CA PHE A 78 -1.40 5.26 -10.77
C PHE A 78 -2.70 4.53 -11.06
N SER A 79 -2.83 4.05 -12.29
CA SER A 79 -4.01 3.28 -12.66
C SER A 79 -3.56 1.89 -13.06
N ILE A 80 -4.44 0.92 -12.84
CA ILE A 80 -4.09 -0.45 -13.14
C ILE A 80 -5.36 -1.26 -13.29
N GLY A 81 -5.34 -2.25 -14.16
CA GLY A 81 -6.44 -3.17 -14.33
C GLY A 81 -6.10 -4.49 -13.68
N LEU A 82 -7.03 -5.02 -12.92
CA LEU A 82 -6.83 -6.28 -12.22
C LEU A 82 -8.11 -7.12 -12.34
N SER A 83 -7.99 -8.41 -12.04
CA SER A 83 -9.14 -9.28 -12.03
C SER A 83 -9.43 -9.72 -10.60
N PHE A 84 -10.70 -9.67 -10.24
CA PHE A 84 -11.14 -10.11 -8.94
C PHE A 84 -12.24 -11.16 -9.17
N ASN A 85 -11.94 -12.42 -8.90
CA ASN A 85 -12.85 -13.51 -9.16
C ASN A 85 -13.28 -13.50 -10.64
N ASP A 86 -12.30 -13.35 -11.50
CA ASP A 86 -12.52 -13.34 -12.94
C ASP A 86 -13.29 -12.13 -13.48
N VAL A 87 -13.50 -11.12 -12.67
CA VAL A 87 -14.13 -9.90 -13.13
C VAL A 87 -13.08 -8.81 -13.17
N LYS A 88 -12.89 -8.21 -14.32
CA LYS A 88 -11.90 -7.17 -14.49
C LYS A 88 -12.35 -5.85 -13.90
N ALA A 89 -11.45 -5.16 -13.28
CA ALA A 89 -11.73 -3.86 -12.71
C ALA A 89 -10.56 -2.93 -12.97
N ASP A 90 -10.87 -1.68 -13.31
CA ASP A 90 -9.85 -0.67 -13.51
C ASP A 90 -9.85 0.21 -12.28
N LEU A 91 -8.68 0.38 -11.70
CA LEU A 91 -8.54 1.16 -10.49
C LEU A 91 -7.65 2.36 -10.72
N VAL A 92 -7.95 3.45 -10.04
CA VAL A 92 -7.07 4.62 -10.01
C VAL A 92 -6.79 4.85 -8.54
N ILE A 93 -5.55 4.74 -8.14
CA ILE A 93 -5.18 4.84 -6.74
C ILE A 93 -4.26 6.02 -6.54
N ASN A 94 -4.70 7.01 -5.78
CA ASN A 94 -3.85 8.15 -5.50
C ASN A 94 -2.87 7.79 -4.40
N TYR A 95 -1.66 8.28 -4.49
CA TYR A 95 -0.63 7.87 -3.54
C TYR A 95 -0.97 8.24 -2.10
N GLU A 96 -1.70 9.34 -1.93
CA GLU A 96 -2.07 9.75 -0.58
C GLU A 96 -2.99 8.77 0.14
N SER A 97 -3.67 7.91 -0.60
CA SER A 97 -4.56 6.94 0.01
C SER A 97 -3.85 5.65 0.41
N ILE A 98 -2.60 5.49 0.01
CA ILE A 98 -1.90 4.24 0.25
C ILE A 98 -1.42 4.13 1.68
N ILE A 99 -1.77 3.01 2.30
CA ILE A 99 -1.39 2.74 3.67
C ILE A 99 -0.03 2.06 3.72
N SER A 100 0.17 1.08 2.85
CA SER A 100 1.42 0.33 2.88
C SER A 100 1.63 -0.41 1.57
N PHE A 101 2.85 -0.82 1.32
CA PHE A 101 3.12 -1.71 0.21
C PHE A 101 4.29 -2.63 0.60
N ALA A 102 4.33 -3.79 0.01
CA ALA A 102 5.33 -4.78 0.35
C ALA A 102 5.59 -5.72 -0.80
N ASP A 103 6.83 -6.18 -0.89
CA ASP A 103 7.22 -7.21 -1.82
C ASP A 103 7.91 -8.29 -0.99
N PRO A 104 7.17 -9.31 -0.54
CA PRO A 104 7.74 -10.33 0.32
C PRO A 104 8.89 -11.11 -0.30
N PHE A 105 8.87 -11.26 -1.62
CA PHE A 105 9.93 -11.99 -2.29
C PHE A 105 11.26 -11.24 -2.14
N ALA A 106 11.21 -9.93 -2.17
CA ALA A 106 12.39 -9.11 -1.97
C ALA A 106 12.62 -8.76 -0.51
N ASN A 107 11.72 -9.24 0.37
CA ASN A 107 11.83 -8.98 1.78
C ASN A 107 11.80 -7.48 2.06
N PHE A 108 10.91 -6.77 1.44
CA PHE A 108 10.83 -5.33 1.56
C PHE A 108 9.40 -4.84 1.78
N GLY A 109 9.24 -3.82 2.60
CA GLY A 109 7.92 -3.23 2.78
C GLY A 109 8.01 -1.91 3.51
N LEU A 110 7.02 -1.06 3.27
CA LEU A 110 6.93 0.25 3.90
C LEU A 110 5.50 0.54 4.30
N LYS A 111 5.34 1.24 5.42
CA LYS A 111 4.03 1.64 5.88
C LYS A 111 3.97 3.14 5.76
N LEU A 112 3.07 3.64 4.94
CA LEU A 112 2.99 5.08 4.68
C LEU A 112 2.05 5.83 5.60
N ILE A 113 0.97 5.17 6.01
CA ILE A 113 0.00 5.78 6.89
C ILE A 113 -0.14 4.98 8.15
N ASN A 114 -0.05 5.67 9.28
CA ASN A 114 -0.26 5.03 10.55
C ASN A 114 -1.73 5.20 10.87
N LYS A 115 -2.51 4.17 10.71
CA LYS A 115 -3.93 4.24 10.94
C LYS A 115 -4.37 4.37 12.37
N GLU A 116 -3.61 3.90 13.28
CA GLU A 116 -4.02 3.95 14.65
C GLU A 116 -3.78 5.24 15.38
N PRO A 117 -4.77 5.70 16.08
CA PRO A 117 -4.64 6.94 16.83
C PRO A 117 -3.56 6.72 17.84
N LEU A 118 -2.57 7.49 17.82
CA LEU A 118 -1.52 7.43 18.78
C LEU A 118 -1.90 7.38 20.22
N ASN A 119 -2.63 8.28 20.67
CA ASN A 119 -2.95 8.31 22.05
C ASN A 119 -3.55 7.06 22.62
N LYS A 120 -4.58 6.54 22.08
CA LYS A 120 -5.15 5.38 22.62
C LYS A 120 -4.25 4.21 22.55
N THR A 121 -3.47 4.09 21.58
CA THR A 121 -2.61 2.94 21.47
C THR A 121 -1.60 2.98 22.54
N ILE A 122 -1.03 4.08 22.73
CA ILE A 122 -0.04 4.24 23.73
C ILE A 122 -0.45 3.86 25.10
N LYS A 123 -1.53 4.30 25.56
CA LYS A 123 -1.93 3.97 26.85
C LYS A 123 -2.06 2.56 27.15
N LYS A 124 -2.91 1.89 26.64
CA LYS A 124 -3.09 0.54 27.00
C LYS A 124 -2.02 -0.38 26.58
N ASN A 125 -1.38 -0.18 25.55
CA ASN A 125 -0.36 -1.11 25.17
C ASN A 125 1.04 -0.84 25.53
N THR A 126 1.28 0.12 26.24
CA THR A 126 2.63 0.42 26.60
C THR A 126 3.39 -0.77 27.03
N LYS A 127 2.94 -1.55 27.89
CA LYS A 127 3.64 -2.67 28.33
C LYS A 127 3.91 -3.72 27.31
N LYS A 128 3.01 -4.31 26.78
CA LYS A 128 3.27 -5.34 25.86
C LYS A 128 3.70 -4.89 24.54
N LYS A 129 3.40 -3.78 24.14
CA LYS A 129 3.77 -3.31 22.88
C LYS A 129 5.19 -3.04 22.74
N THR A 130 5.90 -3.00 23.72
CA THR A 130 7.30 -2.66 23.63
C THR A 130 8.01 -3.45 22.60
N LYS A 131 7.73 -4.67 22.43
CA LYS A 131 8.40 -5.44 21.44
C LYS A 131 7.97 -5.15 20.06
N THR A 132 6.84 -4.75 19.83
CA THR A 132 6.41 -4.55 18.50
C THR A 132 6.68 -3.22 17.93
N LYS A 133 6.77 -2.27 18.74
CA LYS A 133 6.93 -0.97 18.24
C LYS A 133 8.17 -0.68 17.52
N LYS A 134 9.11 -1.43 17.55
CA LYS A 134 10.32 -1.14 16.88
C LYS A 134 10.12 -0.99 15.40
N THR A 135 9.11 -1.46 14.82
CA THR A 135 8.93 -1.32 13.41
C THR A 135 7.89 -0.30 13.08
N ASN A 136 8.15 0.91 13.19
CA ASN A 136 7.21 1.94 12.83
C ASN A 136 6.77 1.94 11.39
N ASN A 137 7.65 2.00 10.47
CA ASN A 137 7.27 2.04 9.07
C ASN A 137 7.56 0.78 8.28
N VAL A 138 8.24 -0.14 8.89
CA VAL A 138 8.61 -1.37 8.20
C VAL A 138 7.62 -2.46 8.53
N ILE A 139 7.16 -3.15 7.52
CA ILE A 139 6.17 -4.19 7.70
C ILE A 139 6.78 -5.52 8.02
N ASP A 140 6.12 -6.27 8.88
CA ASP A 140 6.58 -7.58 9.24
C ASP A 140 6.26 -8.55 8.12
N PHE A 141 7.25 -8.99 7.42
CA PHE A 141 7.04 -9.87 6.28
C PHE A 141 6.44 -11.21 6.63
N LYS A 142 6.62 -11.67 7.82
CA LYS A 142 6.03 -12.94 8.19
C LYS A 142 4.52 -12.87 8.18
N THR A 143 3.98 -11.75 8.52
CA THR A 143 2.56 -11.56 8.53
C THR A 143 2.01 -11.69 7.13
N TYR A 144 2.71 -11.15 6.16
CA TYR A 144 2.25 -11.23 4.79
C TYR A 144 2.29 -12.67 4.27
N LYS A 145 3.29 -13.41 4.63
CA LYS A 145 3.36 -14.76 4.20
C LYS A 145 2.25 -15.61 4.75
N LYS A 146 1.90 -15.41 5.98
CA LYS A 146 0.80 -16.16 6.53
C LYS A 146 -0.52 -15.86 5.91
N ILE A 147 -0.79 -14.69 5.54
CA ILE A 147 -2.03 -14.32 4.92
C ILE A 147 -2.25 -15.03 3.63
N ASN A 148 -1.24 -15.36 2.93
CA ASN A 148 -1.40 -16.12 1.71
C ASN A 148 -1.67 -17.56 1.98
#